data_5169580e30eedb4e426b25f51de102cf
#
_entry.id   5169580e30eedb4e426b25f51de102cf
#
_cell.length_a   1.000
_cell.length_b   1.000
_cell.length_c   1.000
_cell.angle_alpha   90.00
_cell.angle_beta   90.00
_cell.angle_gamma   90.00
#
_symmetry.space_group_name_H-M   'P 1'
#
loop_
_entity.id
_entity.type
_entity.pdbx_description
1 polymer ?
#
loop_
_entity_poly.entity_id
_entity_poly.type
_entity_poly.pdbx_seq_one_letter_code
_entity_poly.pdbx_strand_id
1 'polypeptide(L)'
;MDILEAAKKGKAKEIEALLAKGADLEATDREGRTPLMLAAQYGRTATVRLLVDKGAKPDARDTHRWNAFMLALLAPSGGVVHTTHDAVLKLLPQPKRFRLAITASWTPEKALFSSCFMRPEEMTQHMRQIHPDGMVIEALRHFAATSGRDLIAIVSADARGDTEISERPTPKDVDAVLTLQVEPGAACVQQVDRLSMLIQATLNRPEDQTPLLEKSFGAGVKTGMRGQSATNPNQHGPLYETWAKSQAGPLYWAVLTALLLG
;
A
#
# COMPACT_ATOMS: atom_id res chain seq x y z
N MET A 1 28.47 -16.93 18.40
CA MET A 1 27.31 -16.36 17.68
C MET A 1 26.24 -16.11 18.73
N ASP A 2 25.65 -14.94 18.74
CA ASP A 2 24.53 -14.62 19.64
C ASP A 2 23.18 -15.08 19.07
N ILE A 3 22.12 -15.01 19.87
CA ILE A 3 20.78 -15.46 19.51
C ILE A 3 20.18 -14.63 18.35
N LEU A 4 20.51 -13.34 18.25
CA LEU A 4 20.05 -12.44 17.20
C LEU A 4 20.60 -12.84 15.83
N GLU A 5 21.91 -13.07 15.77
CA GLU A 5 22.58 -13.51 14.54
C GLU A 5 22.15 -14.93 14.12
N ALA A 6 21.92 -15.83 15.10
CA ALA A 6 21.38 -17.15 14.86
C ALA A 6 19.95 -17.08 14.27
N ALA A 7 19.11 -16.18 14.78
CA ALA A 7 17.75 -15.95 14.30
C ALA A 7 17.75 -15.42 12.87
N LYS A 8 18.55 -14.40 12.58
CA LYS A 8 18.73 -13.83 11.24
C LYS A 8 19.15 -14.87 10.21
N LYS A 9 20.07 -15.77 10.58
CA LYS A 9 20.57 -16.85 9.71
C LYS A 9 19.63 -18.06 9.62
N GLY A 10 18.62 -18.16 10.46
CA GLY A 10 17.68 -19.28 10.45
C GLY A 10 18.21 -20.55 11.12
N LYS A 11 19.14 -20.42 12.07
CA LYS A 11 19.82 -21.54 12.71
C LYS A 11 19.08 -22.02 13.96
N ALA A 12 17.94 -22.68 13.76
CA ALA A 12 17.05 -23.11 14.84
C ALA A 12 17.74 -23.97 15.92
N LYS A 13 18.58 -24.95 15.51
CA LYS A 13 19.32 -25.80 16.48
C LYS A 13 20.29 -25.00 17.36
N GLU A 14 20.93 -23.99 16.77
CA GLU A 14 21.85 -23.14 17.54
C GLU A 14 21.09 -22.24 18.52
N ILE A 15 19.89 -21.77 18.15
CA ILE A 15 19.00 -21.03 19.06
C ILE A 15 18.58 -21.90 20.24
N GLU A 16 18.17 -23.16 20.01
CA GLU A 16 17.86 -24.10 21.10
C GLU A 16 19.04 -24.27 22.06
N ALA A 17 20.25 -24.44 21.53
CA ALA A 17 21.45 -24.58 22.36
C ALA A 17 21.78 -23.28 23.14
N LEU A 18 21.55 -22.11 22.56
CA LEU A 18 21.74 -20.83 23.21
C LEU A 18 20.71 -20.61 24.33
N LEU A 19 19.45 -20.92 24.08
CA LEU A 19 18.37 -20.83 25.08
C LEU A 19 18.62 -21.78 26.24
N ALA A 20 19.10 -23.00 25.98
CA ALA A 20 19.48 -23.96 27.01
C ALA A 20 20.66 -23.45 27.91
N LYS A 21 21.47 -22.53 27.37
CA LYS A 21 22.58 -21.88 28.11
C LYS A 21 22.13 -20.57 28.78
N GLY A 22 20.83 -20.26 28.77
CA GLY A 22 20.28 -19.06 29.42
C GLY A 22 20.32 -17.81 28.57
N ALA A 23 20.42 -17.92 27.23
CA ALA A 23 20.28 -16.76 26.37
C ALA A 23 18.86 -16.16 26.51
N ASP A 24 18.78 -14.84 26.49
CA ASP A 24 17.51 -14.13 26.58
C ASP A 24 16.74 -14.26 25.26
N LEU A 25 15.51 -14.82 25.35
CA LEU A 25 14.60 -14.99 24.22
C LEU A 25 14.14 -13.65 23.63
N GLU A 26 14.11 -12.59 24.46
CA GLU A 26 13.70 -11.24 24.10
C GLU A 26 14.88 -10.27 23.97
N ALA A 27 16.11 -10.77 23.85
CA ALA A 27 17.27 -9.93 23.58
C ALA A 27 17.00 -9.04 22.35
N THR A 28 17.49 -7.80 22.36
CA THR A 28 17.27 -6.86 21.26
C THR A 28 18.56 -6.38 20.62
N ASP A 29 18.52 -6.08 19.34
CA ASP A 29 19.58 -5.36 18.66
C ASP A 29 19.47 -3.84 18.89
N ARG A 30 20.33 -3.06 18.19
CA ARG A 30 20.35 -1.58 18.31
C ARG A 30 19.05 -0.90 17.85
N GLU A 31 18.27 -1.57 17.00
CA GLU A 31 16.99 -1.10 16.47
C GLU A 31 15.81 -1.62 17.30
N GLY A 32 16.08 -2.30 18.43
CA GLY A 32 15.05 -2.88 19.30
C GLY A 32 14.41 -4.15 18.74
N ARG A 33 15.00 -4.78 17.72
CA ARG A 33 14.44 -5.99 17.10
C ARG A 33 14.81 -7.24 17.90
N THR A 34 13.78 -8.04 18.21
CA THR A 34 13.95 -9.34 18.91
C THR A 34 14.38 -10.45 17.94
N PRO A 35 14.84 -11.62 18.44
CA PRO A 35 15.13 -12.79 17.60
C PRO A 35 13.95 -13.19 16.71
N LEU A 36 12.70 -13.12 17.25
CA LEU A 36 11.50 -13.42 16.48
C LEU A 36 11.30 -12.43 15.32
N MET A 37 11.52 -11.15 15.57
CA MET A 37 11.44 -10.10 14.53
C MET A 37 12.46 -10.33 13.42
N LEU A 38 13.72 -10.62 13.77
CA LEU A 38 14.76 -10.90 12.79
C LEU A 38 14.46 -12.18 11.99
N ALA A 39 14.05 -13.26 12.66
CA ALA A 39 13.66 -14.49 11.96
C ALA A 39 12.49 -14.25 10.99
N ALA A 40 11.51 -13.44 11.39
CA ALA A 40 10.36 -13.08 10.59
C ALA A 40 10.75 -12.23 9.37
N GLN A 41 11.56 -11.18 9.57
CA GLN A 41 12.07 -10.30 8.53
C GLN A 41 12.85 -11.06 7.44
N TYR A 42 13.63 -12.06 7.84
CA TYR A 42 14.43 -12.87 6.91
C TYR A 42 13.73 -14.15 6.44
N GLY A 43 12.45 -14.33 6.71
CA GLY A 43 11.65 -15.47 6.23
C GLY A 43 12.07 -16.82 6.80
N ARG A 44 12.63 -16.87 8.02
CA ARG A 44 13.18 -18.07 8.66
C ARG A 44 12.10 -18.92 9.33
N THR A 45 11.22 -19.53 8.54
CA THR A 45 10.00 -20.23 8.99
C THR A 45 10.24 -21.21 10.14
N ALA A 46 11.26 -22.07 10.05
CA ALA A 46 11.57 -23.04 11.11
C ALA A 46 11.98 -22.35 12.42
N THR A 47 12.75 -21.26 12.31
CA THR A 47 13.17 -20.46 13.47
C THR A 47 12.01 -19.67 14.08
N VAL A 48 11.13 -19.10 13.26
CA VAL A 48 9.92 -18.42 13.74
C VAL A 48 9.06 -19.39 14.53
N ARG A 49 8.80 -20.58 14.00
CA ARG A 49 8.05 -21.64 14.70
C ARG A 49 8.69 -21.96 16.06
N LEU A 50 9.99 -22.23 16.07
CA LEU A 50 10.71 -22.52 17.30
C LEU A 50 10.57 -21.41 18.34
N LEU A 51 10.79 -20.14 17.94
CA LEU A 51 10.74 -19.00 18.85
C LEU A 51 9.32 -18.77 19.41
N VAL A 52 8.30 -18.94 18.57
CA VAL A 52 6.88 -18.88 19.02
C VAL A 52 6.59 -20.01 20.00
N ASP A 53 7.01 -21.25 19.72
CA ASP A 53 6.82 -22.41 20.60
C ASP A 53 7.56 -22.25 21.94
N LYS A 54 8.66 -21.48 21.97
CA LYS A 54 9.40 -21.12 23.19
C LYS A 54 8.80 -19.93 23.93
N GLY A 55 7.73 -19.32 23.44
CA GLY A 55 7.00 -18.25 24.08
C GLY A 55 7.54 -16.84 23.78
N ALA A 56 8.26 -16.66 22.66
CA ALA A 56 8.65 -15.32 22.21
C ALA A 56 7.42 -14.43 21.98
N LYS A 57 7.52 -13.16 22.33
CA LYS A 57 6.43 -12.17 22.27
C LYS A 57 6.23 -11.67 20.82
N PRO A 58 5.15 -12.05 20.11
CA PRO A 58 4.95 -11.64 18.72
C PRO A 58 4.55 -10.17 18.59
N ASP A 59 4.01 -9.57 19.66
CA ASP A 59 3.56 -8.17 19.69
C ASP A 59 4.64 -7.19 20.17
N ALA A 60 5.84 -7.68 20.52
CA ALA A 60 6.98 -6.82 20.81
C ALA A 60 7.20 -5.85 19.64
N ARG A 61 7.61 -4.61 19.92
CA ARG A 61 7.81 -3.57 18.92
C ARG A 61 9.23 -3.04 18.93
N ASP A 62 9.80 -2.84 17.75
CA ASP A 62 11.10 -2.20 17.57
C ASP A 62 11.01 -0.66 17.75
N THR A 63 12.13 0.04 17.56
CA THR A 63 12.21 1.50 17.66
C THR A 63 11.33 2.23 16.63
N HIS A 64 10.92 1.56 15.54
CA HIS A 64 10.01 2.08 14.52
C HIS A 64 8.55 1.64 14.76
N ARG A 65 8.25 1.05 15.93
CA ARG A 65 6.94 0.50 16.30
C ARG A 65 6.51 -0.73 15.47
N TRP A 66 7.42 -1.38 14.77
CA TRP A 66 7.14 -2.56 13.95
C TRP A 66 7.26 -3.83 14.81
N ASN A 67 6.34 -4.78 14.60
CA ASN A 67 6.39 -6.10 15.20
C ASN A 67 6.84 -7.17 14.19
N ALA A 68 6.95 -8.43 14.62
CA ALA A 68 7.39 -9.53 13.77
C ALA A 68 6.52 -9.72 12.53
N PHE A 69 5.18 -9.54 12.66
CA PHE A 69 4.25 -9.65 11.53
C PHE A 69 4.49 -8.55 10.48
N MET A 70 4.64 -7.29 10.92
CA MET A 70 4.90 -6.16 10.02
C MET A 70 6.22 -6.31 9.29
N LEU A 71 7.27 -6.74 10.00
CA LEU A 71 8.58 -6.98 9.40
C LEU A 71 8.53 -8.10 8.34
N ALA A 72 7.78 -9.17 8.59
CA ALA A 72 7.58 -10.23 7.61
C ALA A 72 6.75 -9.75 6.39
N LEU A 73 5.75 -8.90 6.63
CA LEU A 73 4.84 -8.39 5.61
C LEU A 73 5.52 -7.39 4.68
N LEU A 74 6.33 -6.49 5.23
CA LEU A 74 6.95 -5.35 4.55
C LEU A 74 8.42 -5.61 4.18
N ALA A 75 8.96 -6.79 4.49
CA ALA A 75 10.32 -7.14 4.12
C ALA A 75 10.53 -6.92 2.62
N PRO A 76 11.58 -6.19 2.22
CA PRO A 76 11.88 -5.96 0.82
C PRO A 76 12.12 -7.31 0.15
N SER A 77 11.17 -7.71 -0.68
CA SER A 77 11.28 -8.92 -1.51
C SER A 77 12.30 -8.63 -2.61
N GLY A 78 13.57 -8.80 -2.32
CA GLY A 78 14.61 -8.87 -3.34
C GLY A 78 14.33 -10.06 -4.26
N GLY A 79 13.47 -9.88 -5.22
CA GLY A 79 13.37 -10.63 -6.46
C GLY A 79 12.83 -12.07 -6.43
N VAL A 80 12.77 -12.82 -5.35
CA VAL A 80 12.42 -14.26 -5.45
C VAL A 80 11.68 -14.92 -4.26
N VAL A 81 11.25 -14.24 -3.20
CA VAL A 81 10.82 -15.00 -2.00
C VAL A 81 9.46 -14.58 -1.42
N HIS A 82 8.40 -14.59 -2.21
CA HIS A 82 7.03 -14.44 -1.68
C HIS A 82 6.58 -15.65 -0.83
N THR A 83 7.08 -16.85 -1.07
CA THR A 83 6.60 -18.08 -0.44
C THR A 83 7.09 -18.28 1.00
N THR A 84 8.31 -17.86 1.33
CA THR A 84 8.86 -18.02 2.69
C THR A 84 8.21 -17.08 3.70
N HIS A 85 7.89 -15.85 3.30
CA HIS A 85 7.21 -14.90 4.16
C HIS A 85 5.75 -15.26 4.37
N ASP A 86 5.05 -15.84 3.39
CA ASP A 86 3.69 -16.33 3.57
C ASP A 86 3.61 -17.46 4.62
N ALA A 87 4.58 -18.35 4.63
CA ALA A 87 4.67 -19.37 5.66
C ALA A 87 4.94 -18.78 7.06
N VAL A 88 5.77 -17.74 7.15
CA VAL A 88 6.04 -17.00 8.39
C VAL A 88 4.79 -16.27 8.88
N LEU A 89 4.12 -15.55 7.98
CA LEU A 89 2.92 -14.79 8.32
C LEU A 89 1.81 -15.66 8.90
N LYS A 90 1.66 -16.91 8.42
CA LYS A 90 0.70 -17.88 8.96
C LYS A 90 1.02 -18.35 10.39
N LEU A 91 2.27 -18.23 10.83
CA LEU A 91 2.71 -18.61 12.18
C LEU A 91 2.56 -17.49 13.20
N LEU A 92 2.41 -16.26 12.73
CA LEU A 92 2.31 -15.08 13.58
C LEU A 92 0.82 -14.68 13.77
N PRO A 93 0.47 -14.07 14.93
CA PRO A 93 -0.87 -13.51 15.12
C PRO A 93 -1.24 -12.55 14.01
N GLN A 94 -2.40 -12.77 13.41
CA GLN A 94 -2.90 -11.90 12.36
C GLN A 94 -3.48 -10.63 12.98
N PRO A 95 -3.19 -9.43 12.44
CA PRO A 95 -3.87 -8.23 12.84
C PRO A 95 -5.36 -8.31 12.48
N LYS A 96 -6.18 -7.50 13.17
CA LYS A 96 -7.58 -7.31 12.79
C LYS A 96 -7.65 -6.87 11.33
N ARG A 97 -8.62 -7.43 10.59
CA ARG A 97 -8.93 -6.94 9.24
C ARG A 97 -9.50 -5.53 9.33
N PHE A 98 -8.84 -4.59 8.67
CA PHE A 98 -9.27 -3.19 8.65
C PHE A 98 -10.43 -2.99 7.68
N ARG A 99 -11.44 -2.24 8.11
CA ARG A 99 -12.59 -1.85 7.30
C ARG A 99 -12.37 -0.44 6.76
N LEU A 100 -12.24 -0.32 5.45
CA LEU A 100 -11.89 0.93 4.77
C LEU A 100 -13.07 1.44 3.95
N ALA A 101 -13.43 2.71 4.15
CA ALA A 101 -14.23 3.46 3.20
C ALA A 101 -13.31 4.23 2.25
N ILE A 102 -13.66 4.30 0.97
CA ILE A 102 -12.90 5.04 -0.04
C ILE A 102 -13.80 6.09 -0.67
N THR A 103 -13.30 7.30 -0.77
CA THR A 103 -13.88 8.36 -1.60
C THR A 103 -12.83 8.81 -2.58
N ALA A 104 -13.13 8.76 -3.87
CA ALA A 104 -12.26 9.28 -4.91
C ALA A 104 -12.98 10.35 -5.72
N SER A 105 -12.26 11.38 -6.11
CA SER A 105 -12.76 12.44 -6.98
C SER A 105 -11.62 12.94 -7.87
N TRP A 106 -11.96 13.63 -8.93
CA TRP A 106 -11.01 14.38 -9.74
C TRP A 106 -11.54 15.80 -9.96
N THR A 107 -10.65 16.75 -10.16
CA THR A 107 -11.00 18.17 -10.26
C THR A 107 -10.53 18.72 -11.61
N PRO A 108 -11.42 19.15 -12.50
CA PRO A 108 -11.05 19.67 -13.83
C PRO A 108 -10.06 20.83 -13.75
N GLU A 109 -10.17 21.70 -12.75
CA GLU A 109 -9.30 22.88 -12.58
C GLU A 109 -7.85 22.52 -12.29
N LYS A 110 -7.61 21.35 -11.71
CA LYS A 110 -6.27 20.83 -11.44
C LYS A 110 -5.72 19.99 -12.58
N ALA A 111 -6.57 19.53 -13.48
CA ALA A 111 -6.18 18.74 -14.62
C ALA A 111 -5.44 19.62 -15.64
N LEU A 112 -4.26 19.18 -16.05
CA LEU A 112 -3.44 19.87 -17.05
C LEU A 112 -3.62 19.19 -18.41
N PHE A 113 -4.51 19.74 -19.23
CA PHE A 113 -4.81 19.20 -20.55
C PHE A 113 -4.23 20.06 -21.66
N SER A 114 -3.19 19.56 -22.31
CA SER A 114 -2.63 20.07 -23.55
C SER A 114 -2.53 18.92 -24.55
N SER A 115 -3.69 18.39 -24.95
CA SER A 115 -3.77 17.26 -25.88
C SER A 115 -3.44 17.70 -27.34
N CYS A 116 -2.89 16.77 -28.10
CA CYS A 116 -2.70 16.92 -29.55
C CYS A 116 -3.99 16.76 -30.34
N PHE A 117 -5.02 16.15 -29.75
CA PHE A 117 -6.21 15.68 -30.46
C PHE A 117 -7.49 16.35 -29.99
N MET A 118 -7.47 16.97 -28.82
CA MET A 118 -8.67 17.53 -28.18
C MET A 118 -8.36 18.90 -27.59
N ARG A 119 -9.35 19.81 -27.62
CA ARG A 119 -9.33 21.05 -26.85
C ARG A 119 -9.51 20.75 -25.36
N PRO A 120 -9.10 21.63 -24.42
CA PRO A 120 -9.22 21.41 -22.98
C PRO A 120 -10.65 21.05 -22.53
N GLU A 121 -11.68 21.69 -23.10
CA GLU A 121 -13.07 21.42 -22.76
C GLU A 121 -13.51 20.02 -23.23
N GLU A 122 -13.12 19.65 -24.44
CA GLU A 122 -13.38 18.31 -25.00
C GLU A 122 -12.67 17.24 -24.19
N MET A 123 -11.43 17.50 -23.77
CA MET A 123 -10.68 16.59 -22.90
C MET A 123 -11.35 16.44 -21.54
N THR A 124 -11.84 17.53 -20.94
CA THR A 124 -12.59 17.47 -19.68
C THR A 124 -13.84 16.61 -19.83
N GLN A 125 -14.61 16.78 -20.91
CA GLN A 125 -15.78 15.94 -21.18
C GLN A 125 -15.40 14.47 -21.41
N HIS A 126 -14.30 14.23 -22.09
CA HIS A 126 -13.75 12.89 -22.30
C HIS A 126 -13.34 12.22 -20.98
N MET A 127 -12.71 12.96 -20.05
CA MET A 127 -12.38 12.45 -18.73
C MET A 127 -13.62 12.09 -17.90
N ARG A 128 -14.73 12.84 -18.04
CA ARG A 128 -16.02 12.49 -17.41
C ARG A 128 -16.54 11.14 -17.87
N GLN A 129 -16.29 10.76 -19.12
CA GLN A 129 -16.68 9.44 -19.68
C GLN A 129 -15.74 8.33 -19.23
N ILE A 130 -14.46 8.64 -19.03
CA ILE A 130 -13.42 7.68 -18.62
C ILE A 130 -13.51 7.36 -17.13
N HIS A 131 -13.95 8.29 -16.28
CA HIS A 131 -14.01 8.13 -14.83
C HIS A 131 -12.69 7.72 -14.19
N PRO A 132 -11.63 8.55 -14.24
CA PRO A 132 -10.30 8.18 -13.77
C PRO A 132 -10.26 7.87 -12.25
N ASP A 133 -11.12 8.49 -11.46
CA ASP A 133 -11.32 8.21 -10.04
C ASP A 133 -11.91 6.81 -9.80
N GLY A 134 -12.90 6.42 -10.58
CA GLY A 134 -13.46 5.06 -10.56
C GLY A 134 -12.43 3.99 -10.93
N MET A 135 -11.57 4.27 -11.91
CA MET A 135 -10.49 3.35 -12.31
C MET A 135 -9.50 3.08 -11.16
N VAL A 136 -9.16 4.11 -10.38
CA VAL A 136 -8.26 3.95 -9.22
C VAL A 136 -8.91 3.08 -8.14
N ILE A 137 -10.20 3.30 -7.86
CA ILE A 137 -10.95 2.47 -6.90
C ILE A 137 -10.97 1.00 -7.35
N GLU A 138 -11.33 0.74 -8.60
CA GLU A 138 -11.42 -0.63 -9.12
C GLU A 138 -10.05 -1.33 -9.15
N ALA A 139 -8.99 -0.61 -9.51
CA ALA A 139 -7.64 -1.13 -9.45
C ALA A 139 -7.23 -1.49 -8.02
N LEU A 140 -7.58 -0.66 -7.03
CA LEU A 140 -7.28 -0.92 -5.62
C LEU A 140 -8.09 -2.11 -5.08
N ARG A 141 -9.38 -2.22 -5.44
CA ARG A 141 -10.22 -3.38 -5.11
C ARG A 141 -9.66 -4.67 -5.68
N HIS A 142 -9.30 -4.65 -6.95
CA HIS A 142 -8.70 -5.81 -7.61
C HIS A 142 -7.39 -6.22 -6.92
N PHE A 143 -6.52 -5.26 -6.63
CA PHE A 143 -5.26 -5.54 -5.92
C PHE A 143 -5.52 -6.12 -4.53
N ALA A 144 -6.43 -5.52 -3.75
CA ALA A 144 -6.79 -6.02 -2.42
C ALA A 144 -7.30 -7.48 -2.47
N ALA A 145 -8.12 -7.81 -3.46
CA ALA A 145 -8.66 -9.17 -3.63
C ALA A 145 -7.60 -10.19 -4.10
N THR A 146 -6.63 -9.76 -4.91
CA THR A 146 -5.64 -10.65 -5.53
C THR A 146 -4.30 -10.72 -4.80
N SER A 147 -4.05 -9.79 -3.88
CA SER A 147 -2.79 -9.72 -3.11
C SER A 147 -2.56 -10.93 -2.19
N GLY A 148 -3.57 -11.76 -1.98
CA GLY A 148 -3.54 -12.89 -1.04
C GLY A 148 -3.48 -12.48 0.44
N ARG A 149 -3.67 -11.18 0.73
CA ARG A 149 -3.56 -10.57 2.06
C ARG A 149 -4.89 -9.94 2.42
N ASP A 150 -5.76 -10.71 3.04
CA ASP A 150 -7.11 -10.27 3.42
C ASP A 150 -7.11 -9.36 4.66
N LEU A 151 -6.25 -8.31 4.63
CA LEU A 151 -6.06 -7.39 5.75
C LEU A 151 -6.89 -6.11 5.63
N ILE A 152 -7.33 -5.75 4.43
CA ILE A 152 -8.19 -4.59 4.17
C ILE A 152 -9.47 -5.04 3.51
N ALA A 153 -10.61 -4.71 4.14
CA ALA A 153 -11.94 -4.84 3.57
C ALA A 153 -12.43 -3.48 3.09
N ILE A 154 -12.57 -3.29 1.79
CA ILE A 154 -13.20 -2.09 1.23
C ILE A 154 -14.71 -2.25 1.37
N VAL A 155 -15.28 -1.62 2.40
CA VAL A 155 -16.72 -1.74 2.76
C VAL A 155 -17.60 -0.75 2.01
N SER A 156 -17.04 0.40 1.60
CA SER A 156 -17.70 1.34 0.69
C SER A 156 -16.67 1.99 -0.21
N ALA A 157 -17.08 2.33 -1.42
CA ALA A 157 -16.26 3.11 -2.32
C ALA A 157 -17.18 3.98 -3.21
N ASP A 158 -16.89 5.26 -3.25
CA ASP A 158 -17.64 6.28 -3.95
C ASP A 158 -16.70 7.03 -4.92
N ALA A 159 -16.94 6.88 -6.22
CA ALA A 159 -16.29 7.64 -7.27
C ALA A 159 -17.19 8.83 -7.61
N ARG A 160 -16.73 10.04 -7.31
CA ARG A 160 -17.56 11.26 -7.40
C ARG A 160 -17.41 12.04 -8.70
N GLY A 161 -16.48 11.61 -9.55
CA GLY A 161 -16.16 12.33 -10.77
C GLY A 161 -15.69 13.76 -10.45
N ASP A 162 -16.14 14.72 -11.26
CA ASP A 162 -15.86 16.15 -11.10
C ASP A 162 -16.96 16.91 -10.35
N THR A 163 -17.93 16.22 -9.73
CA THR A 163 -19.01 16.85 -8.96
C THR A 163 -18.53 17.23 -7.57
N GLU A 164 -19.06 18.37 -7.05
CA GLU A 164 -18.80 18.80 -5.69
C GLU A 164 -19.13 17.71 -4.66
N ILE A 165 -18.27 17.62 -3.65
CA ILE A 165 -18.37 16.66 -2.56
C ILE A 165 -19.64 16.97 -1.76
N SER A 166 -20.78 16.35 -2.12
CA SER A 166 -21.92 16.34 -1.21
C SER A 166 -21.56 15.45 -0.01
N GLU A 167 -21.80 15.94 1.20
CA GLU A 167 -21.58 15.20 2.44
C GLU A 167 -22.45 13.94 2.49
N ARG A 168 -21.95 12.83 1.97
CA ARG A 168 -22.53 11.53 2.28
C ARG A 168 -21.96 11.07 3.62
N PRO A 169 -22.80 10.60 4.53
CA PRO A 169 -22.33 10.12 5.82
C PRO A 169 -21.35 8.96 5.61
N THR A 170 -20.19 9.09 6.24
CA THR A 170 -19.22 8.00 6.33
C THR A 170 -19.89 6.80 6.99
N PRO A 171 -19.76 5.57 6.49
CA PRO A 171 -20.30 4.40 7.16
C PRO A 171 -19.81 4.36 8.62
N LYS A 172 -20.74 4.15 9.57
CA LYS A 172 -20.44 4.20 11.01
C LYS A 172 -19.44 3.14 11.49
N ASP A 173 -19.21 2.10 10.67
CA ASP A 173 -18.42 0.93 11.06
C ASP A 173 -17.15 0.80 10.22
N VAL A 174 -16.39 1.87 10.03
CA VAL A 174 -15.11 1.82 9.34
C VAL A 174 -13.97 2.17 10.28
N ASP A 175 -12.82 1.53 10.09
CA ASP A 175 -11.61 1.82 10.86
C ASP A 175 -10.89 3.05 10.31
N ALA A 176 -11.05 3.33 9.01
CA ALA A 176 -10.50 4.52 8.36
C ALA A 176 -11.23 4.91 7.06
N VAL A 177 -11.03 6.14 6.66
CA VAL A 177 -11.52 6.72 5.41
C VAL A 177 -10.32 7.11 4.56
N LEU A 178 -10.24 6.55 3.34
CA LEU A 178 -9.26 6.91 2.34
C LEU A 178 -9.86 7.89 1.34
N THR A 179 -9.38 9.10 1.33
CA THR A 179 -9.75 10.11 0.35
C THR A 179 -8.69 10.18 -0.75
N LEU A 180 -9.10 10.04 -2.00
CA LEU A 180 -8.25 10.06 -3.17
C LEU A 180 -8.63 11.25 -4.06
N GLN A 181 -7.70 12.17 -4.23
CA GLN A 181 -7.79 13.21 -5.26
C GLN A 181 -7.01 12.75 -6.47
N VAL A 182 -7.69 12.50 -7.58
CA VAL A 182 -7.09 12.04 -8.83
C VAL A 182 -6.90 13.22 -9.76
N GLU A 183 -5.70 13.43 -10.26
CA GLU A 183 -5.37 14.49 -11.20
C GLU A 183 -4.90 13.86 -12.53
N PRO A 184 -5.81 13.61 -13.48
CA PRO A 184 -5.43 13.15 -14.80
C PRO A 184 -4.78 14.28 -15.59
N GLY A 185 -3.83 13.96 -16.45
CA GLY A 185 -3.15 14.94 -17.29
C GLY A 185 -2.81 14.38 -18.66
N ALA A 186 -2.77 15.29 -19.65
CA ALA A 186 -2.32 14.99 -21.00
C ALA A 186 -1.44 16.15 -21.50
N ALA A 187 -0.30 15.84 -22.08
CA ALA A 187 0.60 16.82 -22.71
C ALA A 187 0.91 16.39 -24.15
N CYS A 188 0.70 17.30 -25.11
CA CYS A 188 1.06 17.08 -26.50
C CYS A 188 2.57 17.17 -26.67
N VAL A 189 3.21 16.09 -27.07
CA VAL A 189 4.64 16.02 -27.34
C VAL A 189 4.87 15.22 -28.61
N GLN A 190 5.45 15.86 -29.62
CA GLN A 190 5.75 15.22 -30.91
C GLN A 190 4.52 14.51 -31.54
N GLN A 191 3.37 15.17 -31.56
CA GLN A 191 2.11 14.70 -32.10
C GLN A 191 1.53 13.46 -31.41
N VAL A 192 1.92 13.18 -30.19
CA VAL A 192 1.31 12.16 -29.34
C VAL A 192 0.95 12.76 -27.98
N ASP A 193 -0.16 12.31 -27.40
CA ASP A 193 -0.50 12.68 -26.03
C ASP A 193 0.31 11.85 -25.04
N ARG A 194 1.05 12.54 -24.19
CA ARG A 194 1.67 11.93 -23.02
C ARG A 194 0.73 12.06 -21.85
N LEU A 195 0.19 10.92 -21.43
CA LEU A 195 -0.78 10.85 -20.35
C LEU A 195 -0.06 10.68 -19.01
N SER A 196 -0.60 11.29 -17.99
CA SER A 196 -0.13 11.15 -16.61
C SER A 196 -1.31 11.14 -15.66
N MET A 197 -1.10 10.61 -14.49
CA MET A 197 -2.07 10.62 -13.40
C MET A 197 -1.33 10.80 -12.10
N LEU A 198 -1.75 11.75 -11.30
CA LEU A 198 -1.30 11.95 -9.94
C LEU A 198 -2.45 11.60 -9.01
N ILE A 199 -2.18 10.80 -7.98
CA ILE A 199 -3.14 10.47 -6.93
C ILE A 199 -2.60 11.07 -5.65
N GLN A 200 -3.36 11.98 -5.05
CA GLN A 200 -3.12 12.44 -3.69
C GLN A 200 -4.02 11.62 -2.77
N ALA A 201 -3.41 10.90 -1.84
CA ALA A 201 -4.10 10.01 -0.92
C ALA A 201 -3.99 10.55 0.50
N THR A 202 -5.13 10.72 1.16
CA THR A 202 -5.23 11.07 2.58
C THR A 202 -6.03 10.00 3.29
N LEU A 203 -5.46 9.44 4.36
CA LEU A 203 -6.10 8.42 5.19
C LEU A 203 -6.36 8.99 6.57
N ASN A 204 -7.61 9.01 7.00
CA ASN A 204 -8.02 9.49 8.32
C ASN A 204 -8.78 8.41 9.09
N ARG A 205 -8.70 8.42 10.42
CA ARG A 205 -9.69 7.76 11.26
C ARG A 205 -10.98 8.57 11.25
N PRO A 206 -12.15 7.93 11.39
CA PRO A 206 -13.44 8.66 11.37
C PRO A 206 -13.55 9.74 12.44
N GLU A 207 -12.88 9.57 13.58
CA GLU A 207 -12.95 10.45 14.74
C GLU A 207 -11.75 11.40 14.88
N ASP A 208 -10.72 11.23 14.03
CA ASP A 208 -9.46 11.98 14.14
C ASP A 208 -9.25 12.87 12.91
N GLN A 209 -8.91 14.12 13.16
CA GLN A 209 -8.60 15.09 12.09
C GLN A 209 -7.15 14.97 11.60
N THR A 210 -6.28 14.34 12.38
CA THR A 210 -4.88 14.16 12.01
C THR A 210 -4.75 12.99 11.02
N PRO A 211 -4.26 13.20 9.80
CA PRO A 211 -4.15 12.13 8.83
C PRO A 211 -3.12 11.09 9.26
N LEU A 212 -3.49 9.80 9.16
CA LEU A 212 -2.58 8.67 9.31
C LEU A 212 -1.60 8.59 8.14
N LEU A 213 -2.05 9.01 6.97
CA LEU A 213 -1.27 9.05 5.74
C LEU A 213 -1.67 10.27 4.92
N GLU A 214 -0.66 11.00 4.45
CA GLU A 214 -0.80 12.00 3.39
C GLU A 214 0.32 11.76 2.39
N LYS A 215 -0.01 11.29 1.19
CA LYS A 215 1.02 10.88 0.22
C LYS A 215 0.51 10.99 -1.21
N SER A 216 1.42 11.37 -2.10
CA SER A 216 1.18 11.39 -3.54
C SER A 216 1.75 10.15 -4.21
N PHE A 217 1.02 9.61 -5.17
CA PHE A 217 1.39 8.46 -5.98
C PHE A 217 1.33 8.83 -7.46
N GLY A 218 2.29 8.34 -8.21
CA GLY A 218 2.40 8.60 -9.63
C GLY A 218 3.18 9.86 -9.97
N ALA A 219 3.06 10.28 -11.23
CA ALA A 219 3.78 11.42 -11.76
C ALA A 219 2.81 12.44 -12.35
N GLY A 220 2.91 13.67 -11.92
CA GLY A 220 2.23 14.80 -12.55
C GLY A 220 2.90 15.21 -13.87
N VAL A 221 2.14 15.78 -14.78
CA VAL A 221 2.67 16.39 -16.03
C VAL A 221 3.78 17.39 -15.75
N LYS A 222 3.73 18.09 -14.62
CA LYS A 222 4.73 19.09 -14.19
C LYS A 222 6.12 18.51 -13.89
N THR A 223 6.25 17.22 -13.63
CA THR A 223 7.50 16.61 -13.17
C THR A 223 8.33 16.00 -14.30
N GLY A 224 7.91 16.13 -15.57
CA GLY A 224 8.65 15.57 -16.71
C GLY A 224 8.78 14.05 -16.71
N MET A 225 8.04 13.35 -15.88
CA MET A 225 8.10 11.90 -15.83
C MET A 225 7.42 11.24 -17.02
N ARG A 226 7.91 10.07 -17.38
CA ARG A 226 7.48 9.29 -18.53
C ARG A 226 6.00 8.91 -18.43
N GLY A 227 5.13 9.74 -19.01
CA GLY A 227 3.73 9.39 -19.22
C GLY A 227 3.61 8.29 -20.28
N GLN A 228 2.49 7.60 -20.29
CA GLN A 228 2.13 6.70 -21.38
C GLN A 228 1.78 7.53 -22.63
N SER A 229 2.10 7.01 -23.81
CA SER A 229 1.88 7.74 -25.06
C SER A 229 0.63 7.23 -25.77
N ALA A 230 -0.26 8.14 -26.14
CA ALA A 230 -1.45 7.87 -26.95
C ALA A 230 -1.35 8.55 -28.31
N THR A 231 -1.67 7.84 -29.37
CA THR A 231 -1.70 8.36 -30.74
C THR A 231 -3.09 8.79 -31.18
N ASN A 232 -4.10 8.48 -30.37
CA ASN A 232 -5.48 8.94 -30.56
C ASN A 232 -6.26 8.89 -29.23
N PRO A 233 -7.40 9.62 -29.11
CA PRO A 233 -8.19 9.67 -27.88
C PRO A 233 -8.74 8.32 -27.39
N ASN A 234 -9.00 7.36 -28.27
CA ASN A 234 -9.52 6.04 -27.87
C ASN A 234 -8.54 5.24 -27.02
N GLN A 235 -7.27 5.60 -27.01
CA GLN A 235 -6.23 4.96 -26.19
C GLN A 235 -6.16 5.52 -24.76
N HIS A 236 -6.79 6.68 -24.47
CA HIS A 236 -6.68 7.33 -23.18
C HIS A 236 -7.24 6.44 -22.05
N GLY A 237 -8.45 5.93 -22.19
CA GLY A 237 -9.10 5.07 -21.19
C GLY A 237 -8.23 3.85 -20.81
N PRO A 238 -7.86 2.97 -21.77
CA PRO A 238 -7.00 1.81 -21.50
C PRO A 238 -5.65 2.15 -20.89
N LEU A 239 -5.06 3.28 -21.26
CA LEU A 239 -3.77 3.72 -20.71
C LEU A 239 -3.90 4.22 -19.27
N TYR A 240 -4.95 5.00 -18.97
CA TYR A 240 -5.24 5.41 -17.59
C TYR A 240 -5.57 4.21 -16.69
N GLU A 241 -6.32 3.23 -17.20
CA GLU A 241 -6.60 1.99 -16.47
C GLU A 241 -5.32 1.21 -16.16
N THR A 242 -4.43 1.04 -17.14
CA THR A 242 -3.14 0.38 -16.96
C THR A 242 -2.31 1.10 -15.90
N TRP A 243 -2.34 2.41 -15.94
CA TRP A 243 -1.62 3.24 -14.99
C TRP A 243 -2.20 3.11 -13.57
N ALA A 244 -3.52 3.19 -13.42
CA ALA A 244 -4.20 2.98 -12.14
C ALA A 244 -3.84 1.63 -11.52
N LYS A 245 -3.82 0.56 -12.32
CA LYS A 245 -3.37 -0.78 -11.90
C LYS A 245 -1.93 -0.79 -11.39
N SER A 246 -1.04 -0.03 -12.02
CA SER A 246 0.37 0.07 -11.59
C SER A 246 0.55 0.77 -10.24
N GLN A 247 -0.37 1.67 -9.87
CA GLN A 247 -0.32 2.42 -8.60
C GLN A 247 -1.09 1.73 -7.47
N ALA A 248 -1.96 0.78 -7.77
CA ALA A 248 -2.79 0.11 -6.77
C ALA A 248 -1.95 -0.59 -5.68
N GLY A 249 -0.88 -1.27 -6.07
CA GLY A 249 0.03 -1.93 -5.13
C GLY A 249 0.71 -0.94 -4.17
N PRO A 250 1.48 0.04 -4.66
CA PRO A 250 2.09 1.06 -3.81
C PRO A 250 1.09 1.78 -2.88
N LEU A 251 -0.10 2.12 -3.37
CA LEU A 251 -1.17 2.74 -2.59
C LEU A 251 -1.67 1.80 -1.49
N TYR A 252 -2.01 0.55 -1.83
CA TYR A 252 -2.46 -0.45 -0.88
C TYR A 252 -1.47 -0.65 0.27
N TRP A 253 -0.18 -0.82 -0.05
CA TRP A 253 0.86 -1.02 0.96
C TRP A 253 1.07 0.20 1.84
N ALA A 254 0.99 1.41 1.30
CA ALA A 254 1.09 2.63 2.09
C ALA A 254 -0.08 2.77 3.08
N VAL A 255 -1.31 2.51 2.62
CA VAL A 255 -2.51 2.50 3.46
C VAL A 255 -2.42 1.45 4.56
N LEU A 256 -2.05 0.20 4.22
CA LEU A 256 -1.91 -0.87 5.19
C LEU A 256 -0.84 -0.56 6.24
N THR A 257 0.31 -0.02 5.82
CA THR A 257 1.37 0.38 6.75
C THR A 257 0.89 1.46 7.71
N ALA A 258 0.19 2.47 7.22
CA ALA A 258 -0.36 3.53 8.05
C ALA A 258 -1.39 3.00 9.07
N LEU A 259 -2.27 2.08 8.67
CA LEU A 259 -3.24 1.44 9.55
C LEU A 259 -2.60 0.56 10.63
N LEU A 260 -1.49 -0.09 10.33
CA LEU A 260 -0.77 -0.96 11.28
C LEU A 260 0.07 -0.16 12.29
N LEU A 261 0.55 1.03 11.92
CA LEU A 261 1.40 1.89 12.74
C LEU A 261 0.62 2.90 13.58
N GLY A 262 -0.53 3.34 13.07
CA GLY A 262 -1.44 4.27 13.75
C GLY A 262 -2.29 3.58 14.77
#